data_3b4b04d19353faa486c00e591ac59697
#
_entry.id   3b4b04d19353faa486c00e591ac59697
#
_cell.length_a   1.000
_cell.length_b   1.000
_cell.length_c   1.000
_cell.angle_alpha   90.00
_cell.angle_beta   90.00
_cell.angle_gamma   90.00
#
_symmetry.space_group_name_H-M   'P 1'
#
loop_
_entity.id
_entity.type
_entity.pdbx_description
1 polymer ?
#
loop_
_entity_poly.entity_id
_entity_poly.type
_entity_poly.pdbx_seq_one_letter_code
_entity_poly.pdbx_strand_id
1 'polypeptide(L)'
;MKVKVKFFALVRELTGKREETVDLDDHATARVLLDKLVKEYGEKFDEYLFDPVSKQPRGHLQFLIDGRNIVLMQGLDTTLQEGCSFAILPPVGGG
;
A
#
# COMPACT_ATOMS: atom_id res chain seq x y z
N MET A 1 7.98 4.96 -13.75
CA MET A 1 6.70 5.67 -13.48
C MET A 1 6.66 6.13 -12.04
N LYS A 2 5.95 7.19 -11.77
CA LYS A 2 5.84 7.75 -10.42
C LYS A 2 4.45 7.50 -9.86
N VAL A 3 4.42 7.01 -8.61
CA VAL A 3 3.17 6.73 -7.90
C VAL A 3 3.21 7.47 -6.58
N LYS A 4 2.14 8.20 -6.27
CA LYS A 4 2.04 8.90 -4.98
C LYS A 4 1.38 7.98 -3.97
N VAL A 5 2.11 7.62 -2.93
CA VAL A 5 1.59 6.77 -1.86
C VAL A 5 1.18 7.63 -0.69
N LYS A 6 -0.04 7.45 -0.20
CA LYS A 6 -0.57 8.21 0.92
C LYS A 6 -0.68 7.32 2.15
N PHE A 7 -0.14 7.81 3.25
CA PHE A 7 -0.10 7.08 4.53
C PHE A 7 -1.06 7.70 5.53
N PHE A 8 -1.79 6.87 6.25
CA PHE A 8 -2.77 7.31 7.24
C PHE A 8 -2.57 6.57 8.55
N ALA A 9 -3.01 7.19 9.65
CA ALA A 9 -3.05 6.58 10.97
C ALA A 9 -1.70 5.94 11.36
N LEU A 10 -1.68 4.69 11.79
CA LEU A 10 -0.47 4.04 12.25
C LEU A 10 0.60 3.93 11.16
N VAL A 11 0.18 3.75 9.91
CA VAL A 11 1.14 3.70 8.80
C VAL A 11 1.91 5.01 8.70
N ARG A 12 1.21 6.14 8.94
CA ARG A 12 1.88 7.44 8.96
C ARG A 12 2.94 7.50 10.06
N GLU A 13 2.65 6.93 11.22
CA GLU A 13 3.61 6.89 12.31
C GLU A 13 4.78 5.98 11.98
N LEU A 14 4.53 4.84 11.36
CA LEU A 14 5.58 3.89 11.00
C LEU A 14 6.53 4.45 9.94
N THR A 15 6.02 5.24 9.02
CA THR A 15 6.83 5.81 7.94
C THR A 15 7.40 7.18 8.28
N GLY A 16 6.77 7.90 9.21
CA GLY A 16 7.14 9.28 9.54
C GLY A 16 6.73 10.28 8.49
N LYS A 17 5.89 9.89 7.54
CA LYS A 17 5.48 10.73 6.41
C LYS A 17 4.00 10.62 6.18
N ARG A 18 3.41 11.67 5.58
CA ARG A 18 2.02 11.65 5.14
C ARG A 18 1.88 11.06 3.76
N GLU A 19 2.88 11.25 2.92
CA GLU A 19 2.89 10.72 1.57
C GLU A 19 4.31 10.61 1.05
N GLU A 20 4.48 9.83 0.01
CA GLU A 20 5.77 9.64 -0.62
C GLU A 20 5.55 9.35 -2.11
N THR A 21 6.40 9.92 -2.96
CA THR A 21 6.39 9.58 -4.38
C THR A 21 7.40 8.46 -4.59
N VAL A 22 6.94 7.36 -5.16
CA VAL A 22 7.77 6.17 -5.37
C VAL A 22 7.97 5.96 -6.87
N ASP A 23 9.24 5.74 -7.27
CA ASP A 23 9.56 5.38 -8.65
C ASP A 23 9.48 3.88 -8.83
N LEU A 24 8.72 3.46 -9.84
CA LEU A 24 8.55 2.05 -10.16
C LEU A 24 8.74 1.84 -11.66
N ASP A 25 9.06 0.62 -12.05
CA ASP A 25 9.09 0.25 -13.45
C ASP A 25 7.69 0.31 -14.04
N ASP A 26 7.59 0.54 -15.33
CA ASP A 26 6.30 0.54 -16.01
C ASP A 26 5.65 -0.83 -15.85
N HIS A 27 4.32 -0.82 -15.70
CA HIS A 27 3.52 -2.02 -15.50
C HIS A 27 3.68 -2.67 -14.12
N ALA A 28 4.34 -2.00 -13.17
CA ALA A 28 4.43 -2.50 -11.80
C ALA A 28 3.05 -2.63 -11.19
N THR A 29 2.89 -3.62 -10.31
CA THR A 29 1.63 -3.91 -9.64
C THR A 29 1.62 -3.35 -8.22
N ALA A 30 0.44 -3.41 -7.58
CA ALA A 30 0.32 -3.03 -6.18
C ALA A 30 1.28 -3.84 -5.30
N ARG A 31 1.44 -5.14 -5.59
CA ARG A 31 2.39 -5.98 -4.83
C ARG A 31 3.81 -5.46 -4.94
N VAL A 32 4.25 -5.09 -6.14
CA VAL A 32 5.60 -4.56 -6.34
C VAL A 32 5.81 -3.29 -5.53
N LEU A 33 4.81 -2.41 -5.53
CA LEU A 33 4.85 -1.18 -4.73
C LEU A 33 5.00 -1.49 -3.24
N LEU A 34 4.15 -2.38 -2.73
CA LEU A 34 4.17 -2.71 -1.31
C LEU A 34 5.48 -3.41 -0.91
N ASP A 35 6.01 -4.28 -1.77
CA ASP A 35 7.30 -4.92 -1.50
C ASP A 35 8.43 -3.89 -1.41
N LYS A 36 8.39 -2.87 -2.25
CA LYS A 36 9.39 -1.81 -2.22
C LYS A 36 9.29 -1.01 -0.92
N LEU A 37 8.06 -0.70 -0.48
CA LEU A 37 7.85 0.01 0.76
C LEU A 37 8.30 -0.81 1.97
N VAL A 38 8.06 -2.12 1.95
CA VAL A 38 8.53 -3.01 3.02
C VAL A 38 10.05 -2.97 3.13
N LYS A 39 10.75 -2.98 2.00
CA LYS A 39 12.21 -2.88 2.00
C LYS A 39 12.69 -1.56 2.55
N GLU A 40 11.95 -0.49 2.30
CA GLU A 40 12.31 0.86 2.76
C GLU A 40 12.06 1.05 4.25
N TYR A 41 10.91 0.58 4.75
CA TYR A 41 10.46 0.87 6.11
C TYR A 41 10.68 -0.28 7.11
N GLY A 42 10.89 -1.49 6.62
CA GLY A 42 11.33 -2.59 7.44
C GLY A 42 10.23 -3.43 8.06
N GLU A 43 10.63 -4.19 9.08
CA GLU A 43 9.83 -5.27 9.64
C GLU A 43 8.50 -4.83 10.25
N LYS A 44 8.49 -3.72 10.98
CA LYS A 44 7.26 -3.26 11.61
C LYS A 44 6.20 -2.87 10.59
N PHE A 45 6.63 -2.25 9.49
CA PHE A 45 5.74 -1.91 8.40
C PHE A 45 5.17 -3.18 7.76
N ASP A 46 6.04 -4.16 7.52
CA ASP A 46 5.64 -5.44 6.95
C ASP A 46 4.61 -6.15 7.83
N GLU A 47 4.89 -6.25 9.12
CA GLU A 47 4.00 -6.91 10.08
C GLU A 47 2.64 -6.25 10.17
N TYR A 48 2.60 -4.92 10.04
CA TYR A 48 1.33 -4.20 10.08
C TYR A 48 0.48 -4.49 8.86
N LEU A 49 1.11 -4.63 7.69
CA LEU A 49 0.40 -4.81 6.42
C LEU A 49 0.06 -6.26 6.11
N PHE A 50 0.94 -7.17 6.44
CA PHE A 50 0.83 -8.56 5.97
C PHE A 50 0.84 -9.57 7.11
N ASP A 51 0.05 -10.63 6.91
CA ASP A 51 0.11 -11.79 7.78
C ASP A 51 1.44 -12.51 7.55
N PRO A 52 2.21 -12.85 8.61
CA PRO A 52 3.54 -13.43 8.43
C PRO A 52 3.52 -14.85 7.87
N VAL A 53 2.41 -15.56 8.02
CA VAL A 53 2.28 -16.94 7.54
C VAL A 53 1.76 -16.97 6.10
N SER A 54 0.61 -16.34 5.87
CA SER A 54 -0.02 -16.37 4.54
C SER A 54 0.62 -15.41 3.54
N LYS A 55 1.32 -14.37 4.04
CA LYS A 55 1.90 -13.30 3.22
C LYS A 55 0.84 -12.47 2.50
N GLN A 56 -0.41 -12.59 2.92
CA GLN A 56 -1.51 -11.81 2.36
C GLN A 56 -1.76 -10.57 3.20
N PRO A 57 -2.31 -9.51 2.61
CA PRO A 57 -2.65 -8.31 3.38
C PRO A 57 -3.63 -8.66 4.49
N ARG A 58 -3.48 -7.99 5.63
CA ARG A 58 -4.42 -8.18 6.72
C ARG A 58 -5.78 -7.66 6.30
N GLY A 59 -6.82 -8.43 6.62
CA GLY A 59 -8.16 -8.17 6.11
C GLY A 59 -8.80 -6.87 6.59
N HIS A 60 -8.27 -6.25 7.63
CA HIS A 60 -8.82 -4.99 8.15
C HIS A 60 -8.28 -3.76 7.42
N LEU A 61 -7.30 -3.93 6.53
CA LEU A 61 -6.74 -2.81 5.78
C LEU A 61 -7.40 -2.67 4.43
N GLN A 62 -7.39 -1.43 3.91
CA GLN A 62 -7.85 -1.15 2.55
C GLN A 62 -6.76 -0.47 1.76
N PHE A 63 -6.61 -0.90 0.51
CA PHE A 63 -5.70 -0.25 -0.42
C PHE A 63 -6.52 0.35 -1.56
N LEU A 64 -6.36 1.64 -1.78
CA LEU A 64 -7.13 2.34 -2.81
C LEU A 64 -6.21 2.90 -3.89
N ILE A 65 -6.59 2.73 -5.16
CA ILE A 65 -5.92 3.36 -6.28
C ILE A 65 -6.88 4.39 -6.83
N ASP A 66 -6.50 5.67 -6.76
CA ASP A 66 -7.33 6.80 -7.17
C ASP A 66 -8.73 6.70 -6.60
N GLY A 67 -8.82 6.32 -5.32
CA GLY A 67 -10.08 6.22 -4.60
C GLY A 67 -10.84 4.91 -4.75
N ARG A 68 -10.33 3.98 -5.56
CA ARG A 68 -11.00 2.69 -5.80
C ARG A 68 -10.27 1.57 -5.09
N ASN A 69 -11.02 0.77 -4.33
CA ASN A 69 -10.46 -0.36 -3.60
C ASN A 69 -9.94 -1.42 -4.57
N ILE A 70 -8.69 -1.88 -4.38
CA ILE A 70 -8.09 -2.86 -5.29
C ILE A 70 -8.81 -4.21 -5.28
N VAL A 71 -9.57 -4.50 -4.24
CA VAL A 71 -10.39 -5.72 -4.16
C VAL A 71 -11.42 -5.74 -5.31
N LEU A 72 -11.88 -4.56 -5.74
CA LEU A 72 -12.81 -4.44 -6.85
C LEU A 72 -12.11 -4.47 -8.22
N MET A 73 -10.81 -4.60 -8.20
CA MET A 73 -9.98 -4.63 -9.40
C MET A 73 -9.32 -6.01 -9.48
N GLN A 74 -8.00 -6.08 -9.42
CA GLN A 74 -7.27 -7.35 -9.47
C GLN A 74 -6.45 -7.60 -8.20
N GLY A 75 -6.86 -6.98 -7.08
CA GLY A 75 -6.15 -7.13 -5.83
C GLY A 75 -4.71 -6.68 -5.95
N LEU A 76 -3.79 -7.43 -5.36
CA LEU A 76 -2.37 -7.07 -5.42
C LEU A 76 -1.78 -7.16 -6.83
N ASP A 77 -2.47 -7.83 -7.75
CA ASP A 77 -2.02 -7.93 -9.14
C ASP A 77 -2.50 -6.75 -10.00
N THR A 78 -3.17 -5.78 -9.40
CA THR A 78 -3.61 -4.59 -10.11
C THR A 78 -2.41 -3.79 -10.61
N THR A 79 -2.37 -3.50 -11.90
CA THR A 79 -1.30 -2.70 -12.51
C THR A 79 -1.50 -1.23 -12.16
N LEU A 80 -0.41 -0.58 -11.76
CA LEU A 80 -0.42 0.85 -11.43
C LEU A 80 -0.19 1.68 -12.70
N GLN A 81 -0.65 2.94 -12.65
CA GLN A 81 -0.51 3.87 -13.77
C GLN A 81 0.35 5.05 -13.39
N GLU A 82 0.99 5.67 -14.36
CA GLU A 82 1.79 6.88 -14.14
C GLU A 82 0.96 7.93 -13.42
N GLY A 83 1.49 8.44 -12.32
CA GLY A 83 0.86 9.53 -11.58
C GLY A 83 -0.33 9.14 -10.70
N CYS A 84 -0.66 7.86 -10.60
CA CYS A 84 -1.78 7.45 -9.77
C CYS A 84 -1.47 7.64 -8.28
N SER A 85 -2.53 7.71 -7.46
CA SER A 85 -2.41 7.74 -6.01
C SER A 85 -2.72 6.36 -5.45
N PHE A 86 -1.93 5.92 -4.48
CA PHE A 86 -2.14 4.66 -3.78
C PHE A 86 -2.27 4.97 -2.29
N ALA A 87 -3.42 4.68 -1.71
CA ALA A 87 -3.68 4.97 -0.31
C ALA A 87 -3.74 3.70 0.51
N ILE A 88 -3.10 3.71 1.67
CA ILE A 88 -3.17 2.62 2.64
C ILE A 88 -4.02 3.13 3.79
N LEU A 89 -5.22 2.58 3.93
CA LEU A 89 -6.20 3.04 4.89
C LEU A 89 -6.37 2.09 6.07
N PRO A 90 -6.60 2.64 7.28
CA PRO A 90 -6.86 1.83 8.46
C PRO A 90 -8.26 1.21 8.39
N PRO A 91 -8.58 0.31 9.34
CA PRO A 91 -9.92 -0.26 9.41
C PRO A 91 -10.97 0.84 9.60
N VAL A 92 -12.13 0.64 8.99
CA VAL A 92 -13.24 1.58 9.03
C VAL A 92 -14.08 1.31 10.28
N GLY A 93 -14.73 2.38 10.78
CA GLY A 93 -15.69 2.25 11.87
C GLY A 93 -15.07 2.04 13.23
N GLY A 94 -13.82 2.41 13.39
CA GLY A 94 -13.14 2.30 14.67
C GLY A 94 -13.02 0.88 15.18
N GLY A 95 -13.28 -0.04 14.30
CA GLY A 95 -13.24 -1.45 14.66
C GLY A 95 -11.84 -2.00 14.62
#